data_00e082d9292c4e4363c0594a3c33cdfd
#
_entry.id   00e082d9292c4e4363c0594a3c33cdfd
#
_cell.length_a   1.000
_cell.length_b   1.000
_cell.length_c   1.000
_cell.angle_alpha   90.00
_cell.angle_beta   90.00
_cell.angle_gamma   90.00
#
_symmetry.space_group_name_H-M   'P 1'
#
loop_
_entity.id
_entity.type
_entity.pdbx_description
1 polymer ?
#
loop_
_entity_poly.entity_id
_entity_poly.type
_entity_poly.pdbx_seq_one_letter_code
_entity_poly.pdbx_strand_id
1 'polypeptide(L)'
;MIKVYGIILVLSCHKHRDTRLVQYKLPKDDYGNWKVIYVIGDLFLESDYKLEGNLMTIKCEDSYLHLLKKLALSLKYLYEIFDIKEGVLRSGDDLIFNEGILRCFLENPKVCEVSNGDTNTLIDVDFLGKSPFGKSLLSYEISQEDLKLTTEDTYMVQYYNEHPEDFDNPLHNLKCVDLSKYIKRPHLPQIPSGVLYYISNKSCNILINHMSNIDFNIFHYDEYSRSYPYTIEDCGVSYILYYNKINFIHCARLYNDYHYHDAVMAVHTNMNK
;
A
#
# COMPACT_ATOMS: atom_id res chain seq x y z
N MET A 1 -20.28 9.92 -10.47
CA MET A 1 -19.40 9.46 -9.37
C MET A 1 -20.07 9.65 -8.04
N ILE A 2 -19.92 8.68 -7.14
CA ILE A 2 -20.43 8.73 -5.77
C ILE A 2 -19.44 9.52 -4.93
N LYS A 3 -19.90 10.59 -4.25
CA LYS A 3 -19.02 11.39 -3.39
C LYS A 3 -18.71 10.66 -2.09
N VAL A 4 -17.44 10.51 -1.78
CA VAL A 4 -16.95 9.93 -0.53
C VAL A 4 -15.82 10.79 0.04
N TYR A 5 -15.66 10.77 1.36
CA TYR A 5 -14.54 11.49 1.97
C TYR A 5 -13.23 10.74 1.76
N GLY A 6 -13.22 9.44 1.98
CA GLY A 6 -12.07 8.59 1.74
C GLY A 6 -12.43 7.13 1.59
N ILE A 7 -11.42 6.30 1.35
CA ILE A 7 -11.54 4.84 1.22
C ILE A 7 -10.64 4.16 2.25
N ILE A 8 -11.17 3.18 2.97
CA ILE A 8 -10.38 2.16 3.65
C ILE A 8 -10.23 1.01 2.68
N LEU A 9 -9.05 0.86 2.11
CA LEU A 9 -8.74 -0.12 1.07
C LEU A 9 -8.02 -1.31 1.69
N VAL A 10 -8.72 -2.45 1.80
CA VAL A 10 -8.16 -3.69 2.34
C VAL A 10 -7.69 -4.56 1.18
N LEU A 11 -6.37 -4.65 1.00
CA LEU A 11 -5.78 -5.54 0.01
C LEU A 11 -5.74 -6.97 0.55
N SER A 12 -6.37 -7.87 -0.18
CA SER A 12 -6.45 -9.29 0.13
C SER A 12 -6.13 -10.13 -1.11
N CYS A 13 -6.37 -11.42 -1.04
CA CYS A 13 -6.23 -12.33 -2.16
C CYS A 13 -7.37 -13.35 -2.19
N HIS A 14 -7.52 -14.03 -3.31
CA HIS A 14 -8.56 -15.02 -3.54
C HIS A 14 -8.54 -16.14 -2.48
N LYS A 15 -7.34 -16.56 -2.06
CA LYS A 15 -7.13 -17.56 -1.01
C LYS A 15 -7.76 -17.16 0.34
N HIS A 16 -7.81 -15.85 0.63
CA HIS A 16 -8.32 -15.32 1.89
C HIS A 16 -9.80 -14.91 1.84
N ARG A 17 -10.44 -14.98 0.67
CA ARG A 17 -11.83 -14.56 0.47
C ARG A 17 -12.80 -15.18 1.47
N ASP A 18 -12.74 -16.49 1.62
CA ASP A 18 -13.68 -17.27 2.45
C ASP A 18 -13.14 -17.54 3.86
N THR A 19 -11.94 -17.05 4.18
CA THR A 19 -11.28 -17.21 5.47
C THR A 19 -11.11 -15.86 6.18
N ARG A 20 -10.05 -15.11 5.88
CA ARG A 20 -9.74 -13.85 6.57
C ARG A 20 -10.84 -12.80 6.39
N LEU A 21 -11.39 -12.62 5.19
CA LEU A 21 -12.42 -11.61 4.93
C LEU A 21 -13.76 -11.93 5.61
N VAL A 22 -14.02 -13.19 5.96
CA VAL A 22 -15.26 -13.62 6.64
C VAL A 22 -15.09 -13.70 8.16
N GLN A 23 -13.95 -14.21 8.62
CA GLN A 23 -13.73 -14.57 10.04
C GLN A 23 -13.21 -13.41 10.88
N TYR A 24 -12.52 -12.45 10.29
CA TYR A 24 -11.83 -11.40 11.04
C TYR A 24 -12.64 -10.11 11.16
N LYS A 25 -12.46 -9.43 12.30
CA LYS A 25 -13.04 -8.10 12.60
C LYS A 25 -12.29 -7.01 11.83
N LEU A 26 -12.26 -7.13 10.51
CA LEU A 26 -11.87 -6.03 9.65
C LEU A 26 -12.98 -4.99 9.65
N PRO A 27 -12.69 -3.72 9.30
CA PRO A 27 -13.74 -2.74 9.06
C PRO A 27 -14.71 -3.30 8.00
N LYS A 28 -15.93 -3.66 8.41
CA LYS A 28 -16.94 -4.25 7.51
C LYS A 28 -17.97 -3.24 7.03
N ASP A 29 -18.18 -2.23 7.85
CA ASP A 29 -19.16 -1.18 7.60
C ASP A 29 -18.46 0.11 7.20
N ASP A 30 -19.18 0.95 6.49
CA ASP A 30 -18.71 2.30 6.17
C ASP A 30 -18.61 3.14 7.45
N TYR A 31 -17.61 4.01 7.49
CA TYR A 31 -17.38 4.94 8.58
C TYR A 31 -17.79 6.35 8.15
N GLY A 32 -19.04 6.71 8.37
CA GLY A 32 -19.56 7.98 7.90
C GLY A 32 -19.42 8.11 6.38
N ASN A 33 -18.59 9.02 5.93
CA ASN A 33 -18.31 9.23 4.51
C ASN A 33 -17.09 8.46 3.98
N TRP A 34 -16.49 7.59 4.78
CA TRP A 34 -15.42 6.67 4.37
C TRP A 34 -16.02 5.32 3.97
N LYS A 35 -15.67 4.85 2.77
CA LYS A 35 -16.07 3.54 2.26
C LYS A 35 -15.03 2.49 2.60
N VAL A 36 -15.47 1.30 3.01
CA VAL A 36 -14.60 0.13 3.17
C VAL A 36 -14.70 -0.70 1.90
N ILE A 37 -13.56 -0.91 1.23
CA ILE A 37 -13.47 -1.71 0.01
C ILE A 37 -12.42 -2.79 0.20
N TYR A 38 -12.83 -4.03 0.05
CA TYR A 38 -11.94 -5.19 -0.02
C TYR A 38 -11.56 -5.45 -1.47
N VAL A 39 -10.28 -5.78 -1.72
CA VAL A 39 -9.80 -6.05 -3.07
C VAL A 39 -9.13 -7.40 -3.15
N ILE A 40 -9.50 -8.17 -4.17
CA ILE A 40 -8.84 -9.40 -4.60
C ILE A 40 -8.50 -9.31 -6.09
N GLY A 41 -7.48 -10.05 -6.52
CA GLY A 41 -7.16 -10.19 -7.93
C GLY A 41 -7.84 -11.41 -8.54
N ASP A 42 -8.20 -11.32 -9.82
CA ASP A 42 -8.59 -12.45 -10.65
C ASP A 42 -8.14 -12.20 -12.08
N LEU A 43 -7.07 -12.87 -12.48
CA LEU A 43 -6.48 -12.71 -13.82
C LEU A 43 -7.45 -13.08 -14.95
N PHE A 44 -8.44 -13.94 -14.66
CA PHE A 44 -9.40 -14.47 -15.64
C PHE A 44 -10.73 -13.71 -15.66
N LEU A 45 -10.85 -12.61 -14.90
CA LEU A 45 -12.03 -11.77 -14.93
C LEU A 45 -12.28 -11.26 -16.36
N GLU A 46 -13.51 -11.32 -16.85
CA GLU A 46 -13.86 -10.87 -18.21
C GLU A 46 -13.78 -9.34 -18.36
N SER A 47 -14.19 -8.60 -17.32
CA SER A 47 -14.09 -7.14 -17.25
C SER A 47 -12.83 -6.70 -16.53
N ASP A 48 -12.46 -5.43 -16.63
CA ASP A 48 -11.30 -4.89 -15.92
C ASP A 48 -11.47 -4.95 -14.40
N TYR A 49 -12.69 -4.76 -13.92
CA TYR A 49 -13.08 -4.92 -12.52
C TYR A 49 -14.56 -5.25 -12.36
N LYS A 50 -14.91 -5.74 -11.16
CA LYS A 50 -16.29 -5.98 -10.71
C LYS A 50 -16.40 -5.53 -9.25
N LEU A 51 -17.40 -4.72 -8.93
CA LEU A 51 -17.69 -4.30 -7.56
C LEU A 51 -19.04 -4.88 -7.12
N GLU A 52 -19.02 -5.74 -6.10
CA GLU A 52 -20.19 -6.39 -5.51
C GLU A 52 -20.26 -6.04 -4.02
N GLY A 53 -21.14 -5.12 -3.67
CA GLY A 53 -21.17 -4.56 -2.33
C GLY A 53 -19.88 -3.79 -2.04
N ASN A 54 -19.09 -4.29 -1.10
CA ASN A 54 -17.77 -3.73 -0.77
C ASN A 54 -16.58 -4.63 -1.21
N LEU A 55 -16.83 -5.69 -1.95
CA LEU A 55 -15.80 -6.53 -2.55
C LEU A 55 -15.57 -6.10 -4.00
N MET A 56 -14.36 -5.63 -4.28
CA MET A 56 -13.87 -5.32 -5.61
C MET A 56 -12.96 -6.44 -6.08
N THR A 57 -13.33 -7.10 -7.18
CA THR A 57 -12.45 -8.03 -7.90
C THR A 57 -11.86 -7.28 -9.08
N ILE A 58 -10.54 -7.31 -9.24
CA ILE A 58 -9.86 -6.64 -10.35
C ILE A 58 -9.12 -7.65 -11.23
N LYS A 59 -9.08 -7.37 -12.53
CA LYS A 59 -8.37 -8.19 -13.50
C LYS A 59 -6.86 -7.98 -13.37
N CYS A 60 -6.25 -8.70 -12.46
CA CYS A 60 -4.78 -8.71 -12.29
C CYS A 60 -4.34 -10.00 -11.63
N GLU A 61 -3.05 -10.22 -11.64
CA GLU A 61 -2.40 -11.30 -10.89
C GLU A 61 -2.66 -11.11 -9.39
N ASP A 62 -2.94 -12.23 -8.69
CA ASP A 62 -3.32 -12.22 -7.28
C ASP A 62 -2.20 -12.67 -6.34
N SER A 63 -0.95 -12.53 -6.77
CA SER A 63 0.23 -12.89 -6.00
C SER A 63 0.70 -11.78 -5.06
N TYR A 64 1.52 -12.16 -4.08
CA TYR A 64 2.19 -11.22 -3.19
C TYR A 64 3.13 -10.25 -3.95
N LEU A 65 3.80 -10.74 -4.99
CA LEU A 65 4.66 -9.95 -5.88
C LEU A 65 3.91 -8.83 -6.59
N HIS A 66 2.63 -9.05 -6.93
CA HIS A 66 1.82 -8.10 -7.69
C HIS A 66 1.00 -7.12 -6.82
N LEU A 67 1.31 -6.99 -5.52
CA LEU A 67 0.58 -6.11 -4.62
C LEU A 67 0.59 -4.64 -5.07
N LEU A 68 1.72 -4.12 -5.58
CA LEU A 68 1.77 -2.74 -6.09
C LEU A 68 0.88 -2.55 -7.32
N LYS A 69 0.89 -3.52 -8.25
CA LYS A 69 -0.01 -3.50 -9.41
C LYS A 69 -1.47 -3.52 -8.98
N LYS A 70 -1.81 -4.43 -8.04
CA LYS A 70 -3.15 -4.55 -7.47
C LYS A 70 -3.58 -3.24 -6.80
N LEU A 71 -2.74 -2.63 -5.99
CA LEU A 71 -2.99 -1.33 -5.37
C LEU A 71 -3.28 -0.26 -6.43
N ALA A 72 -2.38 -0.08 -7.40
CA ALA A 72 -2.48 0.99 -8.39
C ALA A 72 -3.72 0.84 -9.29
N LEU A 73 -4.04 -0.39 -9.72
CA LEU A 73 -5.27 -0.68 -10.47
C LEU A 73 -6.52 -0.46 -9.62
N SER A 74 -6.50 -0.86 -8.34
CA SER A 74 -7.60 -0.59 -7.41
C SER A 74 -7.86 0.90 -7.28
N LEU A 75 -6.82 1.69 -7.07
CA LEU A 75 -6.93 3.15 -7.02
C LEU A 75 -7.51 3.70 -8.31
N LYS A 76 -6.99 3.30 -9.47
CA LYS A 76 -7.50 3.73 -10.77
C LYS A 76 -9.02 3.53 -10.89
N TYR A 77 -9.51 2.32 -10.63
CA TYR A 77 -10.93 2.02 -10.77
C TYR A 77 -11.79 2.64 -9.66
N LEU A 78 -11.27 2.78 -8.45
CA LEU A 78 -11.98 3.49 -7.38
C LEU A 78 -12.19 4.97 -7.72
N TYR A 79 -11.22 5.62 -8.38
CA TYR A 79 -11.37 7.00 -8.85
C TYR A 79 -12.30 7.14 -10.07
N GLU A 80 -12.59 6.07 -10.80
CA GLU A 80 -13.65 6.05 -11.82
C GLU A 80 -15.05 5.97 -11.20
N ILE A 81 -15.20 5.28 -10.05
CA ILE A 81 -16.47 5.05 -9.36
C ILE A 81 -16.80 6.18 -8.38
N PHE A 82 -15.80 6.60 -7.60
CA PHE A 82 -15.94 7.51 -6.47
C PHE A 82 -15.22 8.85 -6.70
N ASP A 83 -15.86 9.93 -6.27
CA ASP A 83 -15.22 11.24 -6.09
C ASP A 83 -14.61 11.28 -4.68
N ILE A 84 -13.33 10.88 -4.57
CA ILE A 84 -12.61 10.72 -3.31
C ILE A 84 -11.95 12.05 -2.95
N LYS A 85 -12.36 12.63 -1.82
CA LYS A 85 -11.89 13.94 -1.39
C LYS A 85 -10.55 13.89 -0.64
N GLU A 86 -10.41 13.02 0.35
CA GLU A 86 -9.29 13.00 1.30
C GLU A 86 -8.15 12.11 0.81
N GLY A 87 -8.43 10.81 0.66
CA GLY A 87 -7.44 9.84 0.26
C GLY A 87 -7.81 8.42 0.65
N VAL A 88 -6.80 7.59 0.82
CA VAL A 88 -6.95 6.15 1.04
C VAL A 88 -6.14 5.70 2.25
N LEU A 89 -6.79 5.01 3.18
CA LEU A 89 -6.14 4.22 4.23
C LEU A 89 -5.96 2.79 3.69
N ARG A 90 -4.75 2.46 3.25
CA ARG A 90 -4.42 1.12 2.75
C ARG A 90 -4.11 0.20 3.92
N SER A 91 -4.73 -0.97 3.93
CA SER A 91 -4.62 -1.99 4.97
C SER A 91 -4.36 -3.37 4.38
N GLY A 92 -3.59 -4.20 5.09
CA GLY A 92 -3.63 -5.66 4.90
C GLY A 92 -4.93 -6.27 5.41
N ASP A 93 -5.12 -7.57 5.18
CA ASP A 93 -6.30 -8.35 5.61
C ASP A 93 -6.08 -9.12 6.93
N ASP A 94 -5.00 -8.81 7.64
CA ASP A 94 -4.56 -9.44 8.88
C ASP A 94 -4.43 -8.46 10.06
N LEU A 95 -5.24 -7.40 10.03
CA LEU A 95 -5.31 -6.39 11.07
C LEU A 95 -6.59 -6.52 11.92
N ILE A 96 -6.45 -6.26 13.22
CA ILE A 96 -7.57 -6.05 14.13
C ILE A 96 -7.55 -4.58 14.55
N PHE A 97 -8.61 -3.85 14.18
CA PHE A 97 -8.70 -2.42 14.44
C PHE A 97 -9.28 -2.09 15.82
N ASN A 98 -8.72 -1.06 16.45
CA ASN A 98 -9.36 -0.34 17.53
C ASN A 98 -10.35 0.67 16.91
N GLU A 99 -11.63 0.34 16.96
CA GLU A 99 -12.71 1.12 16.35
C GLU A 99 -12.71 2.60 16.78
N GLY A 100 -12.46 2.87 18.07
CA GLY A 100 -12.46 4.23 18.60
C GLY A 100 -11.34 5.08 18.02
N ILE A 101 -10.13 4.53 17.94
CA ILE A 101 -8.96 5.22 17.37
C ILE A 101 -9.11 5.36 15.85
N LEU A 102 -9.60 4.32 15.17
CA LEU A 102 -9.87 4.38 13.74
C LEU A 102 -10.86 5.51 13.41
N ARG A 103 -11.99 5.59 14.11
CA ARG A 103 -12.97 6.66 13.92
C ARG A 103 -12.35 8.04 14.15
N CYS A 104 -11.62 8.21 15.25
CA CYS A 104 -10.91 9.44 15.53
C CYS A 104 -9.94 9.83 14.41
N PHE A 105 -9.18 8.86 13.87
CA PHE A 105 -8.30 9.10 12.74
C PHE A 105 -9.04 9.52 11.48
N LEU A 106 -10.17 8.86 11.15
CA LEU A 106 -10.94 9.12 9.94
C LEU A 106 -11.68 10.47 9.98
N GLU A 107 -12.12 10.91 11.16
CA GLU A 107 -12.88 12.15 11.35
C GLU A 107 -11.99 13.40 11.37
N ASN A 108 -10.70 13.25 11.70
CA ASN A 108 -9.78 14.38 11.83
C ASN A 108 -9.00 14.63 10.52
N PRO A 109 -8.71 15.91 10.22
CA PRO A 109 -7.81 16.29 9.13
C PRO A 109 -6.44 15.64 9.30
N LYS A 110 -5.84 15.19 8.19
CA LYS A 110 -4.48 14.62 8.20
C LYS A 110 -3.47 15.74 8.05
N VAL A 111 -3.14 16.35 9.17
CA VAL A 111 -2.16 17.44 9.25
C VAL A 111 -1.06 17.08 10.25
N CYS A 112 0.14 17.54 9.99
CA CYS A 112 1.30 17.40 10.87
C CYS A 112 1.87 18.77 11.18
N GLU A 113 2.19 19.00 12.46
CA GLU A 113 2.89 20.19 12.88
C GLU A 113 4.40 19.98 12.76
N VAL A 114 5.05 20.81 12.00
CA VAL A 114 6.51 20.79 11.80
C VAL A 114 7.12 22.02 12.42
N SER A 115 8.06 21.81 13.34
CA SER A 115 8.80 22.89 14.00
C SER A 115 10.09 23.16 13.26
N ASN A 116 10.24 24.39 12.75
CA ASN A 116 11.45 24.91 12.15
C ASN A 116 11.99 26.06 13.02
N GLY A 117 12.76 25.73 14.05
CA GLY A 117 13.23 26.71 15.04
C GLY A 117 12.06 27.27 15.84
N ASP A 118 11.88 28.60 15.76
CA ASP A 118 10.86 29.33 16.55
C ASP A 118 9.46 29.33 15.89
N THR A 119 9.29 28.66 14.73
CA THR A 119 8.02 28.65 14.01
C THR A 119 7.48 27.24 13.85
N ASN A 120 6.20 27.05 14.17
CA ASN A 120 5.47 25.84 13.91
C ASN A 120 4.60 26.02 12.66
N THR A 121 4.71 25.11 11.72
CA THR A 121 3.94 25.11 10.46
C THR A 121 3.11 23.86 10.39
N LEU A 122 1.81 23.99 10.08
CA LEU A 122 0.95 22.88 9.77
C LEU A 122 1.13 22.50 8.29
N ILE A 123 1.41 21.24 8.02
CA ILE A 123 1.48 20.70 6.67
C ILE A 123 0.45 19.60 6.49
N ASP A 124 -0.13 19.52 5.30
CA ASP A 124 -0.99 18.39 4.93
C ASP A 124 -0.17 17.12 4.84
N VAL A 125 -0.72 16.02 5.36
CA VAL A 125 -0.09 14.72 5.34
C VAL A 125 -0.46 14.01 4.05
N ASP A 126 0.48 13.93 3.12
CA ASP A 126 0.32 13.24 1.85
C ASP A 126 0.67 11.74 1.90
N PHE A 127 1.57 11.36 2.82
CA PHE A 127 1.99 9.97 3.03
C PHE A 127 2.32 9.73 4.51
N LEU A 128 1.59 8.83 5.16
CA LEU A 128 1.75 8.51 6.58
C LEU A 128 1.84 7.01 6.78
N GLY A 129 2.85 6.57 7.49
CA GLY A 129 3.09 5.16 7.76
C GLY A 129 3.92 4.93 9.01
N LYS A 130 4.12 3.67 9.40
CA LYS A 130 5.03 3.28 10.46
C LYS A 130 6.35 2.82 9.85
N SER A 131 7.40 3.60 10.03
CA SER A 131 8.76 3.24 9.60
C SER A 131 9.50 2.47 10.69
N PRO A 132 10.28 1.44 10.36
CA PRO A 132 11.12 0.71 11.30
C PRO A 132 12.12 1.61 12.07
N PHE A 133 12.57 2.68 11.44
CA PHE A 133 13.52 3.63 12.03
C PHE A 133 12.86 4.74 12.85
N GLY A 134 11.53 4.80 12.91
CA GLY A 134 10.78 5.75 13.73
C GLY A 134 10.93 7.22 13.33
N LYS A 135 11.28 7.52 12.08
CA LYS A 135 11.55 8.88 11.61
C LYS A 135 10.68 9.27 10.41
N SER A 136 10.21 10.49 10.41
CA SER A 136 9.61 11.13 9.24
C SER A 136 10.69 11.59 8.25
N LEU A 137 10.31 11.75 7.00
CA LEU A 137 11.18 12.22 5.92
C LEU A 137 10.54 13.43 5.26
N LEU A 138 11.00 14.61 5.66
CA LEU A 138 10.46 15.88 5.19
C LEU A 138 11.41 16.52 4.18
N SER A 139 10.84 17.13 3.14
CA SER A 139 11.58 17.84 2.08
C SER A 139 12.69 16.99 1.44
N TYR A 140 12.48 15.68 1.40
CA TYR A 140 13.43 14.77 0.78
C TYR A 140 13.27 14.77 -0.73
N GLU A 141 14.38 14.88 -1.41
CA GLU A 141 14.47 14.68 -2.85
C GLU A 141 15.45 13.52 -3.09
N ILE A 142 15.02 12.52 -3.84
CA ILE A 142 15.92 11.46 -4.28
C ILE A 142 17.02 12.11 -5.12
N SER A 143 18.26 12.09 -4.63
CA SER A 143 19.39 12.63 -5.34
C SER A 143 19.94 11.62 -6.35
N GLN A 144 20.70 12.12 -7.35
CA GLN A 144 21.44 11.26 -8.26
C GLN A 144 22.47 10.37 -7.54
N GLU A 145 22.91 10.79 -6.36
CA GLU A 145 23.85 10.01 -5.53
C GLU A 145 23.13 8.88 -4.80
N ASP A 146 21.93 9.14 -4.27
CA ASP A 146 21.08 8.09 -3.67
C ASP A 146 20.77 6.99 -4.68
N LEU A 147 20.51 7.37 -5.92
CA LEU A 147 20.18 6.45 -7.01
C LEU A 147 21.36 5.59 -7.49
N LYS A 148 22.59 6.00 -7.20
CA LYS A 148 23.77 5.14 -7.41
C LYS A 148 23.87 4.05 -6.36
N LEU A 149 23.23 4.25 -5.22
CA LEU A 149 23.17 3.28 -4.13
C LEU A 149 21.95 2.38 -4.37
N THR A 150 22.24 1.17 -4.80
CA THR A 150 21.20 0.14 -4.91
C THR A 150 21.40 -0.89 -3.80
N THR A 151 20.30 -1.42 -3.30
CA THR A 151 20.28 -2.52 -2.34
C THR A 151 19.80 -3.78 -3.05
N GLU A 152 20.42 -4.90 -2.80
CA GLU A 152 19.91 -6.20 -3.21
C GLU A 152 18.92 -6.68 -2.16
N ASP A 153 17.68 -6.87 -2.57
CA ASP A 153 16.61 -7.36 -1.72
C ASP A 153 16.19 -8.75 -2.16
N THR A 154 16.53 -9.74 -1.37
CA THR A 154 16.24 -11.15 -1.65
C THR A 154 14.93 -11.63 -1.03
N TYR A 155 14.17 -10.75 -0.38
CA TYR A 155 12.95 -11.12 0.35
C TYR A 155 11.97 -11.92 -0.52
N MET A 156 11.69 -11.46 -1.75
CA MET A 156 10.76 -12.16 -2.64
C MET A 156 11.29 -13.52 -3.09
N VAL A 157 12.61 -13.62 -3.30
CA VAL A 157 13.25 -14.91 -3.63
C VAL A 157 13.11 -15.89 -2.46
N GLN A 158 13.35 -15.42 -1.24
CA GLN A 158 13.19 -16.23 -0.02
C GLN A 158 11.74 -16.65 0.18
N TYR A 159 10.80 -15.70 0.10
CA TYR A 159 9.38 -15.97 0.23
C TYR A 159 8.90 -17.06 -0.72
N TYR A 160 9.23 -16.96 -2.01
CA TYR A 160 8.80 -17.96 -2.99
C TYR A 160 9.58 -19.28 -2.95
N ASN A 161 10.77 -19.30 -2.37
CA ASN A 161 11.44 -20.56 -2.03
C ASN A 161 10.72 -21.33 -0.90
N GLU A 162 10.10 -20.59 0.03
CA GLU A 162 9.28 -21.14 1.12
C GLU A 162 7.86 -21.51 0.65
N HIS A 163 7.38 -20.89 -0.44
CA HIS A 163 6.05 -21.08 -1.02
C HIS A 163 6.11 -21.48 -2.52
N PRO A 164 6.76 -22.61 -2.86
CA PRO A 164 6.92 -23.03 -4.26
C PRO A 164 5.59 -23.31 -4.96
N GLU A 165 4.55 -23.68 -4.22
CA GLU A 165 3.19 -23.87 -4.73
C GLU A 165 2.59 -22.62 -5.39
N ASP A 166 3.04 -21.45 -5.00
CA ASP A 166 2.56 -20.17 -5.54
C ASP A 166 3.00 -19.94 -6.99
N PHE A 167 4.11 -20.57 -7.44
CA PHE A 167 4.53 -20.52 -8.85
C PHE A 167 3.58 -21.28 -9.78
N ASP A 168 2.97 -22.35 -9.30
CA ASP A 168 2.04 -23.17 -10.07
C ASP A 168 0.60 -22.64 -10.01
N ASN A 169 0.33 -21.65 -9.18
CA ASN A 169 -0.99 -21.03 -9.09
C ASN A 169 -1.28 -20.19 -10.35
N PRO A 170 -2.31 -20.55 -11.16
CA PRO A 170 -2.61 -19.82 -12.39
C PRO A 170 -3.02 -18.35 -12.17
N LEU A 171 -3.56 -18.02 -11.00
CA LEU A 171 -3.90 -16.65 -10.65
C LEU A 171 -2.67 -15.77 -10.39
N HIS A 172 -1.52 -16.36 -10.10
CA HIS A 172 -0.29 -15.64 -9.80
C HIS A 172 0.53 -15.30 -11.03
N ASN A 173 0.41 -16.12 -12.11
CA ASN A 173 1.13 -15.94 -13.38
C ASN A 173 2.66 -15.83 -13.21
N LEU A 174 3.22 -16.65 -12.32
CA LEU A 174 4.66 -16.62 -11.99
C LEU A 174 5.46 -17.75 -12.65
N LYS A 175 4.82 -18.63 -13.40
CA LYS A 175 5.49 -19.76 -14.05
C LYS A 175 6.62 -19.26 -14.96
N CYS A 176 7.82 -19.78 -14.73
CA CYS A 176 9.04 -19.40 -15.45
C CYS A 176 9.57 -17.98 -15.14
N VAL A 177 9.06 -17.29 -14.16
CA VAL A 177 9.63 -16.02 -13.71
C VAL A 177 10.86 -16.28 -12.86
N ASP A 178 12.02 -15.76 -13.29
CA ASP A 178 13.26 -15.81 -12.51
C ASP A 178 13.35 -14.56 -11.63
N LEU A 179 12.94 -14.70 -10.38
CA LEU A 179 12.89 -13.60 -9.42
C LEU A 179 14.27 -13.01 -9.08
N SER A 180 15.35 -13.79 -9.27
CA SER A 180 16.72 -13.34 -8.98
C SER A 180 17.15 -12.14 -9.85
N LYS A 181 16.48 -11.94 -10.99
CA LYS A 181 16.72 -10.79 -11.86
C LYS A 181 16.18 -9.47 -11.32
N TYR A 182 15.24 -9.53 -10.36
CA TYR A 182 14.47 -8.37 -9.89
C TYR A 182 14.79 -7.99 -8.46
N ILE A 183 15.91 -8.44 -7.91
CA ILE A 183 16.31 -8.18 -6.52
C ILE A 183 16.89 -6.78 -6.30
N LYS A 184 17.35 -6.12 -7.35
CA LYS A 184 18.00 -4.82 -7.24
C LYS A 184 16.98 -3.70 -7.07
N ARG A 185 17.10 -2.94 -5.98
CA ARG A 185 16.19 -1.86 -5.59
C ARG A 185 16.93 -0.54 -5.39
N PRO A 186 16.26 0.62 -5.55
CA PRO A 186 16.83 1.88 -5.10
C PRO A 186 17.01 1.84 -3.57
N HIS A 187 18.09 2.45 -3.09
CA HIS A 187 18.26 2.68 -1.67
C HIS A 187 17.32 3.80 -1.21
N LEU A 188 16.42 3.49 -0.29
CA LEU A 188 15.49 4.48 0.29
C LEU A 188 15.75 4.61 1.80
N PRO A 189 15.89 5.84 2.31
CA PRO A 189 16.27 6.06 3.73
C PRO A 189 15.16 5.70 4.70
N GLN A 190 13.89 5.75 4.28
CA GLN A 190 12.73 5.39 5.07
C GLN A 190 11.72 4.69 4.17
N ILE A 191 11.24 3.54 4.61
CA ILE A 191 10.16 2.79 3.96
C ILE A 191 9.15 2.46 5.05
N PRO A 192 7.87 2.89 4.96
CA PRO A 192 6.84 2.39 5.85
C PRO A 192 6.62 0.91 5.58
N SER A 193 6.26 0.17 6.59
CA SER A 193 5.82 -1.22 6.36
C SER A 193 4.50 -1.25 5.58
N GLY A 194 4.39 -2.18 4.65
CA GLY A 194 3.19 -2.45 3.85
C GLY A 194 1.98 -2.98 4.64
N VAL A 195 2.02 -2.98 5.97
CA VAL A 195 0.92 -3.45 6.82
C VAL A 195 -0.25 -2.46 6.82
N LEU A 196 0.04 -1.20 7.11
CA LEU A 196 -0.95 -0.13 7.22
C LEU A 196 -0.31 1.22 6.94
N TYR A 197 -0.86 1.97 5.99
CA TYR A 197 -0.45 3.35 5.72
C TYR A 197 -1.57 4.15 5.06
N TYR A 198 -1.47 5.48 5.18
CA TYR A 198 -2.38 6.43 4.54
C TYR A 198 -1.67 7.19 3.42
N ILE A 199 -2.39 7.39 2.33
CA ILE A 199 -1.98 8.22 1.18
C ILE A 199 -3.10 9.19 0.82
N SER A 200 -2.75 10.46 0.64
CA SER A 200 -3.70 11.50 0.25
C SER A 200 -4.21 11.29 -1.19
N ASN A 201 -5.28 12.01 -1.53
CA ASN A 201 -5.78 12.08 -2.90
C ASN A 201 -4.67 12.45 -3.91
N LYS A 202 -3.82 13.41 -3.55
CA LYS A 202 -2.65 13.81 -4.37
C LYS A 202 -1.69 12.64 -4.59
N SER A 203 -1.34 11.91 -3.54
CA SER A 203 -0.45 10.74 -3.61
C SER A 203 -1.06 9.59 -4.40
N CYS A 204 -2.37 9.34 -4.25
CA CYS A 204 -3.08 8.35 -5.06
C CYS A 204 -2.97 8.65 -6.57
N ASN A 205 -3.21 9.91 -6.96
CA ASN A 205 -3.11 10.32 -8.37
C ASN A 205 -1.67 10.20 -8.91
N ILE A 206 -0.67 10.51 -8.11
CA ILE A 206 0.74 10.31 -8.46
C ILE A 206 1.02 8.82 -8.74
N LEU A 207 0.57 7.93 -7.84
CA LEU A 207 0.75 6.48 -8.01
C LEU A 207 0.06 5.95 -9.27
N ILE A 208 -1.20 6.34 -9.51
CA ILE A 208 -1.96 5.94 -10.70
C ILE A 208 -1.23 6.39 -11.97
N ASN A 209 -0.85 7.66 -12.05
CA ASN A 209 -0.18 8.22 -13.22
C ASN A 209 1.17 7.55 -13.48
N HIS A 210 1.98 7.37 -12.45
CA HIS A 210 3.28 6.73 -12.59
C HIS A 210 3.14 5.28 -13.11
N MET A 211 2.29 4.48 -12.45
CA MET A 211 2.09 3.08 -12.84
C MET A 211 1.44 2.94 -14.21
N SER A 212 0.56 3.87 -14.61
CA SER A 212 -0.01 3.89 -15.96
C SER A 212 1.04 4.14 -17.03
N ASN A 213 2.04 4.98 -16.78
CA ASN A 213 3.13 5.26 -17.72
C ASN A 213 4.02 4.04 -18.00
N ILE A 214 4.00 3.04 -17.14
CA ILE A 214 4.72 1.77 -17.29
C ILE A 214 3.78 0.58 -17.52
N ASP A 215 2.54 0.83 -17.96
CA ASP A 215 1.50 -0.17 -18.19
C ASP A 215 1.26 -1.11 -16.99
N PHE A 216 1.40 -0.59 -15.78
CA PHE A 216 1.32 -1.36 -14.52
C PHE A 216 2.27 -2.56 -14.46
N ASN A 217 3.38 -2.49 -15.21
CA ASN A 217 4.38 -3.56 -15.26
C ASN A 217 5.35 -3.47 -14.08
N ILE A 218 5.19 -4.35 -13.10
CA ILE A 218 6.07 -4.39 -11.92
C ILE A 218 7.51 -4.85 -12.22
N PHE A 219 7.73 -5.50 -13.38
CA PHE A 219 9.05 -5.92 -13.85
C PHE A 219 9.72 -4.87 -14.73
N HIS A 220 9.16 -3.66 -14.78
CA HIS A 220 9.75 -2.56 -15.51
C HIS A 220 11.10 -2.17 -14.89
N TYR A 221 12.15 -2.15 -15.73
CA TYR A 221 13.45 -1.63 -15.33
C TYR A 221 13.39 -0.09 -15.35
N ASP A 222 13.69 0.52 -14.22
CA ASP A 222 13.69 1.96 -14.10
C ASP A 222 15.11 2.50 -14.41
N GLU A 223 15.25 3.18 -15.54
CA GLU A 223 16.53 3.74 -16.01
C GLU A 223 17.09 4.79 -15.06
N TYR A 224 16.21 5.53 -14.36
CA TYR A 224 16.64 6.58 -13.45
C TYR A 224 17.27 5.99 -12.18
N SER A 225 16.66 4.99 -11.56
CA SER A 225 17.19 4.29 -10.38
C SER A 225 18.13 3.12 -10.74
N ARG A 226 18.22 2.74 -12.01
CA ARG A 226 18.98 1.57 -12.50
C ARG A 226 18.64 0.28 -11.75
N SER A 227 17.36 0.07 -11.49
CA SER A 227 16.87 -1.02 -10.64
C SER A 227 15.44 -1.43 -10.99
N TYR A 228 14.83 -2.29 -10.18
CA TYR A 228 13.45 -2.75 -10.29
C TYR A 228 12.65 -2.34 -9.05
N PRO A 229 12.24 -1.07 -8.91
CA PRO A 229 11.65 -0.57 -7.67
C PRO A 229 10.24 -1.07 -7.36
N TYR A 230 9.55 -1.74 -8.32
CA TYR A 230 8.10 -1.96 -8.28
C TYR A 230 7.67 -3.36 -7.82
N THR A 231 8.59 -4.28 -7.55
CA THR A 231 8.26 -5.67 -7.20
C THR A 231 8.00 -5.91 -5.71
N ILE A 232 8.28 -4.92 -4.85
CA ILE A 232 7.85 -4.89 -3.44
C ILE A 232 6.99 -3.65 -3.25
N GLU A 233 5.77 -3.83 -2.78
CA GLU A 233 4.72 -2.80 -2.79
C GLU A 233 5.13 -1.54 -2.01
N ASP A 234 5.53 -1.66 -0.75
CA ASP A 234 5.90 -0.53 0.10
C ASP A 234 7.17 0.20 -0.38
N CYS A 235 8.14 -0.54 -0.91
CA CYS A 235 9.30 0.04 -1.58
C CYS A 235 8.89 0.83 -2.82
N GLY A 236 8.03 0.26 -3.68
CA GLY A 236 7.57 0.90 -4.90
C GLY A 236 6.74 2.14 -4.64
N VAL A 237 5.80 2.08 -3.68
CA VAL A 237 5.02 3.25 -3.24
C VAL A 237 5.95 4.36 -2.74
N SER A 238 6.90 4.02 -1.86
CA SER A 238 7.86 4.99 -1.31
C SER A 238 8.73 5.61 -2.41
N TYR A 239 9.25 4.80 -3.32
CA TYR A 239 10.05 5.27 -4.45
C TYR A 239 9.28 6.29 -5.30
N ILE A 240 8.05 5.94 -5.72
CA ILE A 240 7.22 6.80 -6.56
C ILE A 240 6.91 8.12 -5.85
N LEU A 241 6.53 8.06 -4.57
CA LEU A 241 6.16 9.24 -3.81
C LEU A 241 7.35 10.15 -3.52
N TYR A 242 8.52 9.60 -3.16
CA TYR A 242 9.73 10.40 -2.94
C TYR A 242 10.27 11.01 -4.23
N TYR A 243 10.20 10.29 -5.35
CA TYR A 243 10.53 10.84 -6.67
C TYR A 243 9.69 12.09 -7.00
N ASN A 244 8.45 12.13 -6.49
CA ASN A 244 7.53 13.26 -6.63
C ASN A 244 7.55 14.22 -5.43
N LYS A 245 8.58 14.18 -4.60
CA LYS A 245 8.81 15.10 -3.45
C LYS A 245 7.68 15.08 -2.40
N ILE A 246 7.05 13.93 -2.24
CA ILE A 246 6.04 13.74 -1.20
C ILE A 246 6.73 13.47 0.14
N ASN A 247 6.35 14.25 1.15
CA ASN A 247 6.82 14.04 2.52
C ASN A 247 6.26 12.74 3.10
N PHE A 248 7.10 12.00 3.80
CA PHE A 248 6.69 10.86 4.61
C PHE A 248 6.60 11.25 6.09
N ILE A 249 5.46 10.98 6.70
CA ILE A 249 5.23 11.19 8.14
C ILE A 249 5.21 9.84 8.85
N HIS A 250 6.10 9.67 9.81
CA HIS A 250 6.11 8.50 10.69
C HIS A 250 5.03 8.62 11.76
N CYS A 251 4.23 7.57 11.92
CA CYS A 251 3.25 7.43 13.00
C CYS A 251 3.39 6.10 13.72
N ALA A 252 3.97 6.11 14.91
CA ALA A 252 4.17 4.91 15.74
C ALA A 252 2.84 4.28 16.21
N ARG A 253 1.75 5.07 16.25
CA ARG A 253 0.43 4.63 16.73
C ARG A 253 -0.45 4.01 15.66
N LEU A 254 0.03 3.82 14.44
CA LEU A 254 -0.77 3.18 13.38
C LEU A 254 -1.06 1.73 13.74
N TYR A 255 -0.06 0.95 14.12
CA TYR A 255 -0.25 -0.44 14.51
C TYR A 255 0.90 -0.96 15.38
N ASN A 256 0.65 -2.06 16.08
CA ASN A 256 1.66 -2.90 16.73
C ASN A 256 1.58 -4.34 16.21
N ASP A 257 2.71 -5.03 16.29
CA ASP A 257 2.77 -6.46 16.02
C ASP A 257 2.42 -7.26 17.28
N TYR A 258 1.50 -8.21 17.17
CA TYR A 258 1.13 -9.23 18.15
C TYR A 258 0.57 -8.78 19.50
N HIS A 259 0.64 -7.51 19.84
CA HIS A 259 0.18 -7.03 21.15
C HIS A 259 -0.85 -5.93 21.00
N TYR A 260 -2.04 -6.19 21.57
CA TYR A 260 -3.06 -5.15 21.69
C TYR A 260 -2.57 -4.07 22.67
N HIS A 261 -2.72 -2.84 22.25
CA HIS A 261 -2.46 -1.66 23.08
C HIS A 261 -3.52 -0.60 22.77
N ASP A 262 -4.16 -0.08 23.80
CA ASP A 262 -5.27 0.88 23.67
C ASP A 262 -4.90 2.17 22.92
N ALA A 263 -3.61 2.45 22.79
CA ALA A 263 -3.11 3.65 22.12
C ALA A 263 -2.78 3.46 20.63
N VAL A 264 -2.98 2.26 20.05
CA VAL A 264 -2.71 2.00 18.64
C VAL A 264 -3.99 1.76 17.86
N MET A 265 -3.98 2.16 16.57
CA MET A 265 -5.15 2.05 15.71
C MET A 265 -5.42 0.60 15.29
N ALA A 266 -4.38 -0.21 15.14
CA ALA A 266 -4.54 -1.61 14.76
C ALA A 266 -3.49 -2.53 15.40
N VAL A 267 -3.80 -3.82 15.45
CA VAL A 267 -2.85 -4.87 15.79
C VAL A 267 -2.67 -5.76 14.56
N HIS A 268 -1.45 -5.91 14.12
CA HIS A 268 -1.08 -6.84 13.08
C HIS A 268 -0.96 -8.24 13.68
N THR A 269 -1.78 -9.15 13.22
CA THR A 269 -1.82 -10.51 13.71
C THR A 269 -1.11 -11.43 12.71
N ASN A 270 -0.20 -12.27 13.20
CA ASN A 270 0.37 -13.30 12.36
C ASN A 270 -0.63 -14.45 12.22
N MET A 271 -1.49 -14.37 11.22
CA MET A 271 -2.55 -15.36 10.98
C MET A 271 -2.08 -16.61 10.25
N ASN A 272 -0.78 -16.73 10.01
CA ASN A 272 -0.16 -17.92 9.40
C ASN A 272 0.32 -18.93 10.45
N LYS A 273 -0.08 -18.79 11.72
CA LYS A 273 0.20 -19.76 12.77
C LYS A 273 -1.05 -20.49 13.20
#